data_d21bf0a4352549d8c8731d301967f8b4
#
_entry.id   d21bf0a4352549d8c8731d301967f8b4
#
_cell.length_a   1.000
_cell.length_b   1.000
_cell.length_c   1.000
_cell.angle_alpha   90.00
_cell.angle_beta   90.00
_cell.angle_gamma   90.00
#
_symmetry.space_group_name_H-M   'P 1'
#
loop_
_entity.id
_entity.type
_entity.pdbx_description
1 polymer ?
#
loop_
_entity_poly.entity_id
_entity_poly.type
_entity_poly.pdbx_seq_one_letter_code
_entity_poly.pdbx_strand_id
1 'polypeptide(L)'
;MKQFRWLILCTLIIFLGSCRTITPQYDYQELARASVRLDMDIDRKDNHALYVESANWLGVPYRSGGISKHGVDCSGLTSAIYKKVYRKNLERNANDQRKKDCRKVKKGKLKEGDLVFFHNGKKKKTATHVGIYLKDDKFIHASTRRGVTISTLDEAYWKKCWLSGGRP
;
A
#
# COMPACT_ATOMS: atom_id res chain seq x y z
N MET A 1 -39.34 32.22 -59.85
CA MET A 1 -39.15 30.95 -59.18
C MET A 1 -38.00 31.10 -58.21
N LYS A 2 -38.30 31.27 -56.91
CA LYS A 2 -37.32 31.56 -55.89
C LYS A 2 -36.71 30.27 -55.35
N GLN A 3 -35.44 30.05 -55.54
CA GLN A 3 -34.69 28.95 -54.99
C GLN A 3 -34.50 29.18 -53.51
N PHE A 4 -35.11 28.32 -52.66
CA PHE A 4 -34.98 28.32 -51.23
C PHE A 4 -33.75 27.46 -50.88
N ARG A 5 -32.59 28.13 -50.66
CA ARG A 5 -31.35 27.42 -50.21
C ARG A 5 -31.46 27.25 -48.72
N TRP A 6 -31.75 26.04 -48.26
CA TRP A 6 -31.63 25.61 -46.90
C TRP A 6 -30.14 25.46 -46.53
N LEU A 7 -29.65 26.43 -45.82
CA LEU A 7 -28.36 26.33 -45.11
C LEU A 7 -28.55 25.40 -43.90
N ILE A 8 -28.24 24.12 -44.05
CA ILE A 8 -28.13 23.20 -42.92
C ILE A 8 -26.86 23.58 -42.17
N LEU A 9 -27.06 24.34 -41.10
CA LEU A 9 -26.01 24.63 -40.13
C LEU A 9 -25.81 23.35 -39.30
N CYS A 10 -24.89 22.50 -39.75
CA CYS A 10 -24.39 21.40 -38.92
C CYS A 10 -23.61 21.97 -37.74
N THR A 11 -24.32 22.24 -36.64
CA THR A 11 -23.68 22.47 -35.35
C THR A 11 -23.05 21.18 -34.88
N LEU A 12 -21.77 21.01 -35.22
CA LEU A 12 -20.94 19.95 -34.68
C LEU A 12 -20.74 20.23 -33.19
N ILE A 13 -21.62 19.69 -32.36
CA ILE A 13 -21.46 19.71 -30.92
C ILE A 13 -20.30 18.73 -30.62
N ILE A 14 -19.10 19.27 -30.53
CA ILE A 14 -17.95 18.53 -30.01
C ILE A 14 -18.21 18.35 -28.52
N PHE A 15 -18.77 17.20 -28.15
CA PHE A 15 -18.74 16.71 -26.80
C PHE A 15 -17.27 16.44 -26.44
N LEU A 16 -16.59 17.46 -25.97
CA LEU A 16 -15.36 17.26 -25.23
C LEU A 16 -15.74 16.55 -23.93
N GLY A 17 -15.85 15.24 -24.03
CA GLY A 17 -15.89 14.36 -22.88
C GLY A 17 -14.60 14.55 -22.11
N SER A 18 -14.56 15.55 -21.22
CA SER A 18 -13.52 15.69 -20.23
C SER A 18 -13.58 14.45 -19.36
N CYS A 19 -12.81 13.41 -19.71
CA CYS A 19 -12.45 12.38 -18.76
C CYS A 19 -11.72 13.07 -17.61
N ARG A 20 -12.49 13.59 -16.65
CA ARG A 20 -11.97 13.89 -15.33
C ARG A 20 -11.58 12.55 -14.72
N THR A 21 -10.33 12.15 -14.93
CA THR A 21 -9.69 11.22 -14.01
C THR A 21 -9.77 11.90 -12.65
N ILE A 22 -10.73 11.47 -11.84
CA ILE A 22 -10.81 11.81 -10.43
C ILE A 22 -9.63 11.06 -9.79
N THR A 23 -8.43 11.61 -9.92
CA THR A 23 -7.35 11.27 -9.02
C THR A 23 -7.85 11.68 -7.65
N PRO A 24 -7.91 10.77 -6.66
CA PRO A 24 -8.24 11.15 -5.29
C PRO A 24 -7.24 12.24 -4.90
N GLN A 25 -7.69 13.47 -4.85
CA GLN A 25 -6.86 14.59 -4.45
C GLN A 25 -6.79 14.50 -2.93
N TYR A 26 -5.72 13.82 -2.44
CA TYR A 26 -5.40 13.90 -1.01
C TYR A 26 -5.10 15.36 -0.71
N ASP A 27 -5.67 15.84 0.37
CA ASP A 27 -5.34 17.16 0.89
C ASP A 27 -3.82 17.22 1.10
N TYR A 28 -3.19 18.24 0.53
CA TYR A 28 -1.75 18.46 0.69
C TYR A 28 -1.33 18.47 2.16
N GLN A 29 -2.21 18.89 3.07
CA GLN A 29 -1.95 18.85 4.51
C GLN A 29 -1.91 17.42 5.05
N GLU A 30 -2.79 16.53 4.62
CA GLU A 30 -2.75 15.11 5.02
C GLU A 30 -1.46 14.45 4.52
N LEU A 31 -1.09 14.74 3.28
CA LEU A 31 0.11 14.18 2.68
C LEU A 31 1.38 14.69 3.39
N ALA A 32 1.45 15.99 3.70
CA ALA A 32 2.55 16.56 4.47
C ALA A 32 2.64 15.96 5.89
N ARG A 33 1.51 15.76 6.56
CA ARG A 33 1.48 15.08 7.87
C ARG A 33 1.94 13.63 7.75
N ALA A 34 1.54 12.92 6.69
CA ALA A 34 1.98 11.55 6.45
C ALA A 34 3.50 11.49 6.22
N SER A 35 4.06 12.38 5.41
CA SER A 35 5.49 12.51 5.15
C SER A 35 6.28 12.69 6.46
N VAL A 36 5.89 13.65 7.30
CA VAL A 36 6.53 13.90 8.60
C VAL A 36 6.42 12.67 9.53
N ARG A 37 5.23 12.06 9.62
CA ARG A 37 5.02 10.90 10.52
C ARG A 37 5.78 9.66 10.09
N LEU A 38 5.92 9.43 8.80
CA LEU A 38 6.63 8.28 8.23
C LEU A 38 8.13 8.52 8.13
N ASP A 39 8.58 9.77 8.33
CA ASP A 39 9.97 10.20 8.05
C ASP A 39 10.40 9.80 6.63
N MET A 40 9.58 10.22 5.64
CA MET A 40 9.75 9.87 4.23
C MET A 40 9.26 11.00 3.33
N ASP A 41 10.03 11.31 2.30
CA ASP A 41 9.54 12.17 1.22
C ASP A 41 8.50 11.44 0.39
N ILE A 42 7.35 12.06 0.15
CA ILE A 42 6.27 11.49 -0.65
C ILE A 42 6.16 12.31 -1.94
N ASP A 43 6.51 11.68 -3.06
CA ASP A 43 6.51 12.31 -4.37
C ASP A 43 5.13 12.27 -5.03
N ARG A 44 4.93 13.12 -6.04
CA ARG A 44 3.68 13.16 -6.83
C ARG A 44 3.33 11.82 -7.52
N LYS A 45 4.33 10.96 -7.76
CA LYS A 45 4.17 9.65 -8.42
C LYS A 45 3.87 8.53 -7.45
N ASP A 46 4.07 8.77 -6.15
CA ASP A 46 3.86 7.77 -5.11
C ASP A 46 2.37 7.50 -4.90
N ASN A 47 2.06 6.34 -4.36
CA ASN A 47 0.69 5.98 -3.99
C ASN A 47 0.27 6.71 -2.70
N HIS A 48 -0.21 7.95 -2.83
CA HIS A 48 -0.59 8.81 -1.70
C HIS A 48 -1.53 8.11 -0.72
N ALA A 49 -2.49 7.31 -1.24
CA ALA A 49 -3.41 6.53 -0.39
C ALA A 49 -2.68 5.58 0.54
N LEU A 50 -1.65 4.91 0.03
CA LEU A 50 -0.85 3.98 0.82
C LEU A 50 -0.09 4.69 1.93
N TYR A 51 0.54 5.82 1.63
CA TYR A 51 1.33 6.56 2.63
C TYR A 51 0.45 7.19 3.70
N VAL A 52 -0.67 7.82 3.32
CA VAL A 52 -1.61 8.41 4.28
C VAL A 52 -2.19 7.31 5.19
N GLU A 53 -2.65 6.20 4.62
CA GLU A 53 -3.18 5.09 5.44
C GLU A 53 -2.10 4.47 6.32
N SER A 54 -0.87 4.29 5.80
CA SER A 54 0.27 3.81 6.60
C SER A 54 0.57 4.74 7.79
N ALA A 55 0.62 6.06 7.55
CA ALA A 55 0.81 7.05 8.60
C ALA A 55 -0.29 6.99 9.67
N ASN A 56 -1.53 6.75 9.26
CA ASN A 56 -2.67 6.60 10.18
C ASN A 56 -2.55 5.37 11.09
N TRP A 57 -1.78 4.35 10.69
CA TRP A 57 -1.56 3.14 11.52
C TRP A 57 -0.37 3.25 12.45
N LEU A 58 0.55 4.21 12.27
CA LEU A 58 1.73 4.33 13.12
C LEU A 58 1.38 4.46 14.61
N GLY A 59 2.09 3.70 15.44
CA GLY A 59 1.93 3.69 16.89
C GLY A 59 0.76 2.82 17.40
N VAL A 60 -0.07 2.25 16.53
CA VAL A 60 -1.11 1.29 16.97
C VAL A 60 -0.44 0.11 17.67
N PRO A 61 -0.87 -0.26 18.88
CA PRO A 61 -0.22 -1.32 19.66
C PRO A 61 -0.33 -2.69 18.99
N TYR A 62 0.68 -3.54 19.20
CA TYR A 62 0.61 -4.93 18.76
C TYR A 62 -0.40 -5.72 19.59
N ARG A 63 -1.25 -6.48 18.92
CA ARG A 63 -2.13 -7.46 19.53
C ARG A 63 -2.20 -8.69 18.65
N SER A 64 -1.84 -9.86 19.20
CA SER A 64 -1.98 -11.13 18.48
C SER A 64 -3.44 -11.37 18.08
N GLY A 65 -3.70 -11.68 16.81
CA GLY A 65 -5.05 -11.82 16.27
C GLY A 65 -5.79 -10.49 16.06
N GLY A 66 -5.17 -9.34 16.38
CA GLY A 66 -5.79 -8.02 16.27
C GLY A 66 -5.96 -7.56 14.81
N ILE A 67 -7.04 -6.80 14.57
CA ILE A 67 -7.42 -6.27 13.24
C ILE A 67 -7.90 -4.82 13.28
N SER A 68 -7.67 -4.11 14.38
CA SER A 68 -8.24 -2.77 14.60
C SER A 68 -7.20 -1.78 15.15
N LYS A 69 -7.60 -0.51 15.25
CA LYS A 69 -6.77 0.56 15.87
C LYS A 69 -6.57 0.37 17.39
N HIS A 70 -7.33 -0.50 18.04
CA HIS A 70 -7.11 -0.87 19.46
C HIS A 70 -6.04 -1.96 19.64
N GLY A 71 -5.55 -2.52 18.54
CA GLY A 71 -4.49 -3.50 18.49
C GLY A 71 -4.54 -4.32 17.21
N VAL A 72 -3.35 -4.54 16.62
CA VAL A 72 -3.21 -5.18 15.33
C VAL A 72 -1.99 -6.10 15.31
N ASP A 73 -2.10 -7.26 14.64
CA ASP A 73 -0.93 -8.06 14.29
C ASP A 73 -0.43 -7.76 12.87
N CYS A 74 0.68 -8.39 12.47
CA CYS A 74 1.35 -8.08 11.20
C CYS A 74 0.45 -8.32 9.98
N SER A 75 -0.26 -9.45 9.92
CA SER A 75 -1.16 -9.79 8.81
C SER A 75 -2.50 -9.04 8.89
N GLY A 76 -2.97 -8.72 10.09
CA GLY A 76 -4.12 -7.85 10.29
C GLY A 76 -3.87 -6.43 9.76
N LEU A 77 -2.67 -5.88 10.00
CA LEU A 77 -2.25 -4.58 9.48
C LEU A 77 -2.24 -4.57 7.94
N THR A 78 -1.57 -5.56 7.33
CA THR A 78 -1.50 -5.64 5.86
C THR A 78 -2.88 -5.80 5.25
N SER A 79 -3.75 -6.64 5.82
CA SER A 79 -5.14 -6.82 5.37
C SER A 79 -5.96 -5.54 5.48
N ALA A 80 -5.82 -4.80 6.60
CA ALA A 80 -6.56 -3.56 6.81
C ALA A 80 -6.16 -2.48 5.80
N ILE A 81 -4.85 -2.27 5.60
CA ILE A 81 -4.34 -1.31 4.62
C ILE A 81 -4.75 -1.72 3.20
N TYR A 82 -4.60 -2.99 2.84
CA TYR A 82 -4.97 -3.48 1.50
C TYR A 82 -6.45 -3.33 1.20
N LYS A 83 -7.31 -3.65 2.18
CA LYS A 83 -8.75 -3.43 2.05
C LYS A 83 -9.09 -1.96 1.84
N LYS A 84 -8.45 -1.05 2.57
CA LYS A 84 -8.72 0.40 2.48
C LYS A 84 -8.19 1.00 1.19
N VAL A 85 -6.94 0.72 0.83
CA VAL A 85 -6.22 1.37 -0.28
C VAL A 85 -6.53 0.72 -1.63
N TYR A 86 -6.48 -0.62 -1.68
CA TYR A 86 -6.57 -1.37 -2.94
C TYR A 86 -7.91 -2.08 -3.14
N ARG A 87 -8.85 -1.96 -2.17
CA ARG A 87 -10.14 -2.69 -2.18
C ARG A 87 -9.98 -4.21 -2.31
N LYS A 88 -8.85 -4.73 -1.85
CA LYS A 88 -8.47 -6.13 -1.93
C LYS A 88 -8.44 -6.77 -0.54
N ASN A 89 -9.11 -7.92 -0.39
CA ASN A 89 -9.01 -8.73 0.81
C ASN A 89 -7.79 -9.65 0.70
N LEU A 90 -7.04 -9.77 1.80
CA LEU A 90 -5.92 -10.70 1.93
C LEU A 90 -6.25 -11.79 2.96
N GLU A 91 -5.59 -12.94 2.82
CA GLU A 91 -5.66 -14.03 3.78
C GLU A 91 -5.29 -13.56 5.20
N ARG A 92 -5.81 -14.26 6.21
CA ARG A 92 -5.67 -13.79 7.60
C ARG A 92 -4.27 -13.98 8.18
N ASN A 93 -3.47 -14.91 7.70
CA ASN A 93 -2.12 -15.14 8.23
C ASN A 93 -1.03 -14.86 7.19
N ALA A 94 0.17 -14.47 7.68
CA ALA A 94 1.28 -14.04 6.83
C ALA A 94 1.72 -15.10 5.80
N ASN A 95 1.72 -16.39 6.16
CA ASN A 95 2.16 -17.42 5.25
C ASN A 95 1.15 -17.72 4.14
N ASP A 96 -0.14 -17.61 4.45
CA ASP A 96 -1.19 -17.73 3.44
C ASP A 96 -1.23 -16.51 2.53
N GLN A 97 -1.05 -15.30 3.05
CA GLN A 97 -0.85 -14.11 2.21
C GLN A 97 0.30 -14.33 1.21
N ARG A 98 1.43 -14.89 1.68
CA ARG A 98 2.57 -15.17 0.80
C ARG A 98 2.27 -16.21 -0.27
N LYS A 99 1.51 -17.27 0.07
CA LYS A 99 1.31 -18.43 -0.80
C LYS A 99 0.12 -18.29 -1.74
N LYS A 100 -0.97 -17.65 -1.28
CA LYS A 100 -2.25 -17.61 -1.99
C LYS A 100 -2.53 -16.26 -2.62
N ASP A 101 -2.13 -15.17 -1.94
CA ASP A 101 -2.45 -13.82 -2.41
C ASP A 101 -1.38 -13.22 -3.32
N CYS A 102 -0.14 -13.74 -3.27
CA CYS A 102 0.99 -13.07 -3.91
C CYS A 102 1.70 -13.92 -4.96
N ARG A 103 2.07 -13.28 -6.07
CA ARG A 103 3.19 -13.76 -6.90
C ARG A 103 4.52 -13.31 -6.27
N LYS A 104 5.53 -14.20 -6.30
CA LYS A 104 6.85 -13.93 -5.70
C LYS A 104 7.57 -12.78 -6.41
N VAL A 105 8.19 -11.90 -5.63
CA VAL A 105 9.01 -10.77 -6.10
C VAL A 105 10.42 -10.85 -5.48
N LYS A 106 11.46 -10.62 -6.29
CA LYS A 106 12.84 -10.52 -5.80
C LYS A 106 13.05 -9.19 -5.06
N LYS A 107 13.94 -9.15 -4.04
CA LYS A 107 14.21 -7.94 -3.23
C LYS A 107 14.46 -6.71 -4.10
N GLY A 108 15.37 -6.77 -5.08
CA GLY A 108 15.69 -5.64 -5.97
C GLY A 108 14.62 -5.29 -7.03
N LYS A 109 13.41 -5.91 -6.98
CA LYS A 109 12.28 -5.63 -7.84
C LYS A 109 11.02 -5.24 -7.06
N LEU A 110 11.19 -4.95 -5.78
CA LEU A 110 10.12 -4.45 -4.92
C LEU A 110 9.63 -3.09 -5.41
N LYS A 111 8.33 -2.88 -5.27
CA LYS A 111 7.64 -1.62 -5.52
C LYS A 111 6.74 -1.32 -4.32
N GLU A 112 6.41 -0.06 -4.13
CA GLU A 112 5.45 0.33 -3.10
C GLU A 112 4.16 -0.50 -3.18
N GLY A 113 3.65 -0.88 -2.02
CA GLY A 113 2.54 -1.81 -1.90
C GLY A 113 2.94 -3.28 -1.89
N ASP A 114 4.09 -3.70 -2.41
CA ASP A 114 4.50 -5.11 -2.31
C ASP A 114 4.57 -5.56 -0.85
N LEU A 115 4.18 -6.79 -0.57
CA LEU A 115 4.35 -7.39 0.74
C LEU A 115 5.78 -7.92 0.91
N VAL A 116 6.33 -7.75 2.11
CA VAL A 116 7.64 -8.28 2.48
C VAL A 116 7.47 -9.30 3.59
N PHE A 117 8.02 -10.50 3.38
CA PHE A 117 7.82 -11.65 4.24
C PHE A 117 9.11 -12.08 4.92
N PHE A 118 8.99 -12.42 6.20
CA PHE A 118 10.11 -12.80 7.03
C PHE A 118 9.81 -14.08 7.82
N HIS A 119 10.86 -14.81 8.20
CA HIS A 119 10.80 -15.96 9.09
C HIS A 119 11.37 -15.62 10.48
N ASN A 120 11.04 -16.42 11.50
CA ASN A 120 11.52 -16.23 12.87
C ASN A 120 12.84 -16.97 13.20
N GLY A 121 13.57 -17.41 12.19
CA GLY A 121 14.79 -18.21 12.36
C GLY A 121 14.55 -19.71 12.54
N LYS A 122 13.50 -20.13 13.24
CA LYS A 122 13.16 -21.53 13.47
C LYS A 122 12.49 -22.18 12.25
N LYS A 123 11.54 -21.50 11.62
CA LYS A 123 10.77 -21.97 10.45
C LYS A 123 11.22 -21.23 9.19
N LYS A 124 12.42 -21.50 8.68
CA LYS A 124 13.06 -20.75 7.58
C LYS A 124 12.30 -20.76 6.25
N LYS A 125 11.33 -21.65 6.04
CA LYS A 125 10.52 -21.73 4.81
C LYS A 125 9.09 -21.15 4.98
N THR A 126 8.74 -20.74 6.20
CA THR A 126 7.39 -20.26 6.53
C THR A 126 7.43 -18.79 6.90
N ALA A 127 6.55 -17.98 6.29
CA ALA A 127 6.40 -16.60 6.68
C ALA A 127 5.70 -16.51 8.04
N THR A 128 6.40 -16.00 9.03
CA THR A 128 5.89 -15.77 10.38
C THR A 128 5.65 -14.29 10.66
N HIS A 129 6.12 -13.43 9.74
CA HIS A 129 5.92 -11.99 9.81
C HIS A 129 5.77 -11.42 8.40
N VAL A 130 5.05 -10.30 8.31
CA VAL A 130 4.77 -9.59 7.06
C VAL A 130 4.70 -8.09 7.31
N GLY A 131 5.12 -7.32 6.32
CA GLY A 131 4.95 -5.87 6.23
C GLY A 131 4.59 -5.45 4.82
N ILE A 132 4.34 -4.15 4.63
CA ILE A 132 4.12 -3.54 3.31
C ILE A 132 5.33 -2.68 2.98
N TYR A 133 5.94 -2.97 1.85
CA TYR A 133 7.03 -2.16 1.31
C TYR A 133 6.51 -0.79 0.88
N LEU A 134 7.22 0.25 1.25
CA LEU A 134 6.94 1.62 0.84
C LEU A 134 7.93 2.02 -0.26
N LYS A 135 9.03 2.66 0.08
CA LYS A 135 10.15 2.97 -0.81
C LYS A 135 11.47 3.02 -0.01
N ASP A 136 12.61 3.13 -0.69
CA ASP A 136 13.94 3.30 -0.09
C ASP A 136 14.25 2.23 0.97
N ASP A 137 13.95 0.96 0.62
CA ASP A 137 14.05 -0.19 1.50
C ASP A 137 13.23 -0.10 2.81
N LYS A 138 12.41 0.92 2.99
CA LYS A 138 11.53 1.08 4.15
C LYS A 138 10.23 0.29 3.97
N PHE A 139 9.72 -0.25 5.07
CA PHE A 139 8.44 -0.97 5.10
C PHE A 139 7.71 -0.75 6.43
N ILE A 140 6.38 -0.74 6.37
CA ILE A 140 5.53 -0.67 7.57
C ILE A 140 5.15 -2.06 8.04
N HIS A 141 5.19 -2.30 9.35
CA HIS A 141 4.80 -3.56 9.95
C HIS A 141 4.35 -3.39 11.41
N ALA A 142 3.66 -4.39 11.97
CA ALA A 142 3.29 -4.42 13.39
C ALA A 142 4.37 -5.18 14.20
N SER A 143 5.20 -4.44 14.92
CA SER A 143 6.22 -4.97 15.82
C SER A 143 5.61 -5.37 17.16
N THR A 144 5.95 -6.56 17.68
CA THR A 144 5.49 -7.03 19.00
C THR A 144 5.93 -6.13 20.16
N ARG A 145 7.01 -5.36 20.00
CA ARG A 145 7.55 -4.47 21.05
C ARG A 145 7.15 -3.02 20.85
N ARG A 146 7.07 -2.53 19.61
CA ARG A 146 6.89 -1.11 19.28
C ARG A 146 5.52 -0.78 18.71
N GLY A 147 4.65 -1.78 18.50
CA GLY A 147 3.43 -1.58 17.74
C GLY A 147 3.72 -1.36 16.26
N VAL A 148 2.82 -0.67 15.57
CA VAL A 148 3.00 -0.36 14.14
C VAL A 148 4.10 0.68 13.98
N THR A 149 5.10 0.34 13.16
CA THR A 149 6.31 1.13 12.96
C THR A 149 6.89 0.94 11.57
N ILE A 150 7.82 1.81 11.19
CA ILE A 150 8.66 1.68 10.00
C ILE A 150 9.96 0.99 10.38
N SER A 151 10.44 0.10 9.52
CA SER A 151 11.79 -0.49 9.56
C SER A 151 12.39 -0.48 8.15
N THR A 152 13.70 -0.69 8.06
CA THR A 152 14.38 -0.84 6.77
C THR A 152 14.85 -2.27 6.54
N LEU A 153 14.73 -2.73 5.28
CA LEU A 153 15.20 -4.05 4.85
C LEU A 153 16.72 -4.24 5.02
N ASP A 154 17.44 -3.13 5.26
CA ASP A 154 18.89 -3.16 5.46
C ASP A 154 19.33 -3.38 6.90
N GLU A 155 18.42 -3.31 7.87
CA GLU A 155 18.70 -3.71 9.25
C GLU A 155 19.15 -5.17 9.32
N ALA A 156 20.18 -5.46 10.11
CA ALA A 156 20.78 -6.78 10.24
C ALA A 156 19.76 -7.89 10.56
N TYR A 157 18.79 -7.57 11.44
CA TYR A 157 17.70 -8.48 11.79
C TYR A 157 16.85 -8.85 10.58
N TRP A 158 16.40 -7.88 9.78
CA TRP A 158 15.54 -8.11 8.64
C TRP A 158 16.26 -8.79 7.48
N LYS A 159 17.55 -8.46 7.26
CA LYS A 159 18.41 -9.20 6.32
C LYS A 159 18.47 -10.68 6.66
N LYS A 160 18.72 -11.01 7.95
CA LYS A 160 18.81 -12.39 8.43
C LYS A 160 17.48 -13.15 8.32
N CYS A 161 16.36 -12.46 8.54
CA CYS A 161 15.02 -13.07 8.56
C CYS A 161 14.28 -13.00 7.21
N TRP A 162 14.89 -12.41 6.19
CA TRP A 162 14.28 -12.25 4.87
C TRP A 162 13.85 -13.58 4.25
N LEU A 163 12.63 -13.66 3.74
CA LEU A 163 12.09 -14.83 3.06
C LEU A 163 11.77 -14.56 1.59
N SER A 164 10.97 -13.55 1.30
CA SER A 164 10.64 -13.13 -0.06
C SER A 164 9.86 -11.81 -0.07
N GLY A 165 9.85 -11.14 -1.22
CA GLY A 165 8.77 -10.21 -1.56
C GLY A 165 7.58 -10.95 -2.18
N GLY A 166 6.43 -10.30 -2.19
CA GLY A 166 5.22 -10.78 -2.85
C GLY A 166 4.37 -9.62 -3.34
N ARG A 167 3.83 -9.74 -4.54
CA ARG A 167 2.90 -8.74 -5.11
C ARG A 167 1.53 -9.36 -5.18
N PRO A 168 0.59 -8.85 -4.37
CA PRO A 168 -0.79 -9.28 -4.37
C PRO A 168 -1.54 -8.95 -5.64
#